data_4a0527fc1cdb6272dddc99d02e588df3
#
_entry.id   4a0527fc1cdb6272dddc99d02e588df3
#
_cell.length_a   1.000
_cell.length_b   1.000
_cell.length_c   1.000
_cell.angle_alpha   90.00
_cell.angle_beta   90.00
_cell.angle_gamma   90.00
#
_symmetry.space_group_name_H-M   'P 1'
#
loop_
_entity.id
_entity.type
_entity.pdbx_description
1 polymer ?
#
loop_
_entity_poly.entity_id
_entity_poly.type
_entity_poly.pdbx_seq_one_letter_code
_entity_poly.pdbx_strand_id
1 'polypeptide(L)'
;MNPNNYNTTFSTIIDESASLRQFYLFTNQLSRNKKVRFVGKMDEADNIEWNFKYRGYPLTLQYSIYNGITLSQLKGKDLKVVNEVAIILKSKSRQ
;
A
#
# COMPACT_ATOMS: atom_id res chain seq x y z
N MET A 1 11.10 -20.23 19.70
CA MET A 1 10.23 -20.26 18.53
C MET A 1 9.47 -18.94 18.38
N ASN A 2 9.32 -18.52 17.20
CA ASN A 2 8.66 -17.25 16.98
C ASN A 2 7.28 -17.47 16.37
N PRO A 3 6.23 -17.35 17.16
CA PRO A 3 4.88 -17.64 16.69
C PRO A 3 4.32 -16.60 15.74
N ASN A 4 5.04 -15.52 15.53
CA ASN A 4 4.51 -14.45 14.71
C ASN A 4 4.64 -14.69 13.22
N ASN A 5 5.27 -15.76 12.84
CA ASN A 5 5.61 -15.95 11.44
C ASN A 5 4.40 -16.13 10.55
N TYR A 6 3.35 -16.74 11.06
CA TYR A 6 2.18 -16.96 10.23
C TYR A 6 1.30 -15.74 10.11
N ASN A 7 1.61 -14.69 10.85
CA ASN A 7 0.92 -13.42 10.68
C ASN A 7 1.78 -12.41 9.99
N THR A 8 2.77 -12.89 9.27
CA THR A 8 3.69 -12.01 8.59
C THR A 8 2.96 -11.09 7.62
N THR A 9 3.29 -9.83 7.71
CA THR A 9 2.80 -8.82 6.79
C THR A 9 3.98 -8.37 5.96
N PHE A 10 3.86 -8.50 4.66
CA PHE A 10 4.88 -7.99 3.78
C PHE A 10 4.59 -6.53 3.51
N SER A 11 5.56 -5.68 3.79
CA SER A 11 5.38 -4.27 3.52
C SER A 11 6.65 -3.68 2.94
N THR A 12 6.46 -2.64 2.15
CA THR A 12 7.57 -1.93 1.56
C THR A 12 7.27 -0.44 1.61
N ILE A 13 8.31 0.34 1.81
CA ILE A 13 8.16 1.79 1.86
C ILE A 13 8.13 2.30 0.43
N ILE A 14 7.06 3.02 0.09
CA ILE A 14 6.92 3.62 -1.22
C ILE A 14 7.54 5.01 -1.22
N ASP A 15 7.33 5.75 -0.14
CA ASP A 15 7.82 7.12 -0.06
C ASP A 15 7.97 7.48 1.40
N GLU A 16 9.21 7.77 1.81
CA GLU A 16 9.50 8.11 3.21
C GLU A 16 9.04 9.50 3.60
N SER A 17 8.73 10.32 2.63
CA SER A 17 8.48 11.75 2.89
C SER A 17 7.07 12.00 3.38
N ALA A 18 6.36 11.15 3.93
CA ALA A 18 5.09 11.38 4.61
C ALA A 18 4.29 12.54 4.00
N SER A 19 4.16 12.56 2.69
CA SER A 19 3.41 13.61 2.01
C SER A 19 1.99 13.16 1.77
N LEU A 20 1.05 13.88 2.36
CA LEU A 20 -0.36 13.55 2.19
C LEU A 20 -0.77 13.72 0.73
N ARG A 21 -0.25 14.76 0.09
CA ARG A 21 -0.53 14.97 -1.32
C ARG A 21 -0.07 13.78 -2.16
N GLN A 22 1.13 13.29 -1.88
CA GLN A 22 1.66 12.16 -2.62
C GLN A 22 0.83 10.92 -2.36
N PHE A 23 0.36 10.75 -1.14
CA PHE A 23 -0.50 9.63 -0.82
C PHE A 23 -1.76 9.64 -1.70
N TYR A 24 -2.40 10.80 -1.81
CA TYR A 24 -3.62 10.87 -2.61
C TYR A 24 -3.34 10.74 -4.11
N LEU A 25 -2.17 11.13 -4.55
CA LEU A 25 -1.79 10.87 -5.94
C LEU A 25 -1.68 9.37 -6.19
N PHE A 26 -1.11 8.65 -5.24
CA PHE A 26 -1.01 7.20 -5.36
C PHE A 26 -2.37 6.53 -5.37
N THR A 27 -3.27 6.93 -4.46
CA THR A 27 -4.60 6.33 -4.43
C THR A 27 -5.34 6.63 -5.73
N ASN A 28 -5.13 7.81 -6.28
CA ASN A 28 -5.77 8.16 -7.53
C ASN A 28 -5.26 7.28 -8.68
N GLN A 29 -3.94 7.04 -8.71
CA GLN A 29 -3.39 6.14 -9.70
C GLN A 29 -3.95 4.74 -9.58
N LEU A 30 -4.06 4.25 -8.35
CA LEU A 30 -4.60 2.92 -8.12
C LEU A 30 -6.07 2.85 -8.55
N SER A 31 -6.83 3.91 -8.28
CA SER A 31 -8.25 3.94 -8.64
C SER A 31 -8.47 3.83 -10.14
N ARG A 32 -7.48 4.25 -10.92
CA ARG A 32 -7.59 4.21 -12.38
C ARG A 32 -7.13 2.89 -12.97
N ASN A 33 -6.54 2.05 -12.16
CA ASN A 33 -6.00 0.78 -12.64
C ASN A 33 -7.11 -0.25 -12.68
N LYS A 34 -7.30 -0.89 -13.83
CA LYS A 34 -8.38 -1.85 -14.01
C LYS A 34 -8.24 -3.07 -13.13
N LYS A 35 -7.05 -3.36 -12.68
CA LYS A 35 -6.79 -4.52 -11.84
C LYS A 35 -7.01 -4.22 -10.36
N VAL A 36 -7.32 -2.98 -10.03
CA VAL A 36 -7.49 -2.53 -8.66
C VAL A 36 -8.97 -2.36 -8.35
N ARG A 37 -9.37 -2.89 -7.20
CA ARG A 37 -10.71 -2.71 -6.68
C ARG A 37 -10.62 -2.12 -5.28
N PHE A 38 -11.20 -0.96 -5.09
CA PHE A 38 -11.22 -0.32 -3.78
C PHE A 38 -12.09 -1.13 -2.83
N VAL A 39 -11.61 -1.29 -1.60
CA VAL A 39 -12.34 -2.04 -0.57
C VAL A 39 -12.84 -1.11 0.53
N GLY A 40 -11.95 -0.27 1.05
CA GLY A 40 -12.36 0.60 2.14
C GLY A 40 -11.23 1.52 2.56
N LYS A 41 -11.56 2.47 3.40
CA LYS A 41 -10.61 3.46 3.86
C LYS A 41 -10.79 3.68 5.35
N MET A 42 -9.68 3.78 6.06
CA MET A 42 -9.69 4.18 7.46
C MET A 42 -8.88 5.45 7.57
N ASP A 43 -9.47 6.49 8.14
CA ASP A 43 -8.86 7.81 8.18
C ASP A 43 -8.78 8.29 9.61
N GLU A 44 -7.59 8.31 10.15
CA GLU A 44 -7.34 8.81 11.50
C GLU A 44 -6.39 10.01 11.44
N ALA A 45 -6.22 10.67 12.56
CA ALA A 45 -5.51 11.94 12.58
C ALA A 45 -4.13 11.89 11.96
N ASP A 46 -3.36 10.85 12.26
CA ASP A 46 -1.98 10.76 11.79
C ASP A 46 -1.72 9.49 11.00
N ASN A 47 -2.77 8.86 10.52
CA ASN A 47 -2.65 7.58 9.87
C ASN A 47 -3.86 7.34 8.97
N ILE A 48 -3.60 6.99 7.73
CA ILE A 48 -4.66 6.68 6.77
C ILE A 48 -4.36 5.33 6.14
N GLU A 49 -5.37 4.50 6.05
CA GLU A 49 -5.25 3.20 5.38
C GLU A 49 -6.23 3.13 4.22
N TRP A 50 -5.72 2.82 3.06
CA TRP A 50 -6.51 2.69 1.85
C TRP A 50 -6.43 1.24 1.42
N ASN A 51 -7.52 0.51 1.62
CA ASN A 51 -7.56 -0.93 1.40
C ASN A 51 -8.12 -1.24 0.03
N PHE A 52 -7.46 -2.14 -0.67
CA PHE A 52 -7.86 -2.47 -2.03
C PHE A 52 -7.43 -3.89 -2.36
N LYS A 53 -7.93 -4.39 -3.48
CA LYS A 53 -7.48 -5.66 -4.03
C LYS A 53 -6.84 -5.39 -5.37
N TYR A 54 -5.70 -5.98 -5.58
CA TYR A 54 -5.00 -5.92 -6.86
C TYR A 54 -4.99 -7.32 -7.43
N ARG A 55 -5.67 -7.52 -8.54
CA ARG A 55 -5.81 -8.84 -9.16
C ARG A 55 -6.35 -9.85 -8.15
N GLY A 56 -7.20 -9.39 -7.25
CA GLY A 56 -7.79 -10.26 -6.23
C GLY A 56 -6.99 -10.37 -4.95
N TYR A 57 -5.79 -9.85 -4.88
CA TYR A 57 -4.96 -9.91 -3.68
C TYR A 57 -5.18 -8.69 -2.80
N PRO A 58 -5.50 -8.87 -1.52
CA PRO A 58 -5.76 -7.74 -0.64
C PRO A 58 -4.46 -7.03 -0.26
N LEU A 59 -4.45 -5.74 -0.43
CA LEU A 59 -3.32 -4.88 -0.11
C LEU A 59 -3.81 -3.63 0.60
N THR A 60 -2.90 -2.98 1.30
CA THR A 60 -3.18 -1.71 1.97
C THR A 60 -2.09 -0.72 1.64
N LEU A 61 -2.50 0.44 1.16
CA LEU A 61 -1.59 1.57 1.03
C LEU A 61 -1.82 2.43 2.26
N GLN A 62 -0.77 2.68 3.01
CA GLN A 62 -0.87 3.37 4.29
C GLN A 62 -0.04 4.63 4.31
N TYR A 63 -0.61 5.68 4.85
CA TYR A 63 0.08 6.93 5.12
C TYR A 63 0.22 7.10 6.61
N SER A 64 1.41 7.47 7.05
CA SER A 64 1.68 7.76 8.45
C SER A 64 2.65 8.93 8.52
N ILE A 65 2.39 9.86 9.44
CA ILE A 65 3.31 10.99 9.59
C ILE A 65 4.66 10.53 10.10
N TYR A 66 4.75 9.33 10.63
CA TYR A 66 6.00 8.81 11.18
C TYR A 66 6.77 7.95 10.19
N ASN A 67 6.07 7.22 9.34
CA ASN A 67 6.70 6.22 8.49
C ASN A 67 6.60 6.53 7.01
N GLY A 68 5.89 7.59 6.64
CA GLY A 68 5.70 7.89 5.25
C GLY A 68 4.60 7.03 4.64
N ILE A 69 4.79 6.64 3.40
CA ILE A 69 3.79 5.86 2.65
C ILE A 69 4.33 4.45 2.46
N THR A 70 3.56 3.48 2.92
CA THR A 70 3.95 2.08 2.82
C THR A 70 2.86 1.28 2.14
N LEU A 71 3.27 0.19 1.51
CA LEU A 71 2.36 -0.75 0.87
C LEU A 71 2.52 -2.09 1.57
N SER A 72 1.41 -2.66 2.01
CA SER A 72 1.42 -3.88 2.79
C SER A 72 0.48 -4.92 2.22
N GLN A 73 0.82 -6.18 2.44
CA GLN A 73 -0.05 -7.29 2.09
C GLN A 73 -0.25 -8.16 3.32
N LEU A 74 -1.49 -8.21 3.80
CA LEU A 74 -1.84 -9.03 4.96
C LEU A 74 -2.00 -10.47 4.53
N LYS A 75 -1.45 -11.38 5.34
CA LYS A 75 -1.58 -12.81 5.08
C LYS A 75 -1.00 -13.21 3.73
N GLY A 76 -0.12 -12.40 3.23
CA GLY A 76 0.46 -12.67 1.94
C GLY A 76 1.64 -13.59 2.02
N LYS A 77 1.80 -14.43 1.03
CA LYS A 77 2.99 -15.24 0.90
C LYS A 77 3.76 -14.90 -0.36
N ASP A 78 3.22 -13.99 -1.14
CA ASP A 78 3.76 -13.73 -2.46
C ASP A 78 4.18 -12.27 -2.56
N LEU A 79 5.45 -12.03 -2.34
CA LEU A 79 6.00 -10.69 -2.45
C LEU A 79 5.87 -10.10 -3.84
N LYS A 80 5.63 -10.95 -4.84
CA LYS A 80 5.54 -10.46 -6.21
C LYS A 80 4.43 -9.43 -6.35
N VAL A 81 3.30 -9.65 -5.68
CA VAL A 81 2.16 -8.75 -5.81
C VAL A 81 2.50 -7.39 -5.22
N VAL A 82 3.09 -7.39 -4.02
CA VAL A 82 3.50 -6.14 -3.39
C VAL A 82 4.52 -5.42 -4.25
N ASN A 83 5.51 -6.13 -4.75
CA ASN A 83 6.53 -5.52 -5.57
C ASN A 83 5.98 -4.99 -6.88
N GLU A 84 5.04 -5.71 -7.46
CA GLU A 84 4.44 -5.29 -8.72
C GLU A 84 3.73 -3.95 -8.55
N VAL A 85 2.92 -3.83 -7.51
CA VAL A 85 2.21 -2.57 -7.26
C VAL A 85 3.18 -1.47 -6.87
N ALA A 86 4.20 -1.79 -6.06
CA ALA A 86 5.20 -0.81 -5.68
C ALA A 86 5.91 -0.23 -6.91
N ILE A 87 6.23 -1.08 -7.87
CA ILE A 87 6.88 -0.63 -9.09
C ILE A 87 5.96 0.31 -9.86
N ILE A 88 4.70 -0.05 -9.96
CA ILE A 88 3.72 0.80 -10.65
C ILE A 88 3.69 2.19 -10.03
N LEU A 89 3.59 2.25 -8.72
CA LEU A 89 3.49 3.53 -8.02
C LEU A 89 4.76 4.34 -8.14
N LYS A 90 5.90 3.71 -7.88
CA LYS A 90 7.17 4.43 -7.94
C LYS A 90 7.50 4.89 -9.34
N SER A 91 7.17 4.08 -10.31
CA SER A 91 7.45 4.41 -11.69
C SER A 91 6.72 5.67 -12.10
N LYS A 92 5.45 5.79 -11.73
CA LYS A 92 4.66 6.95 -12.12
C LYS A 92 4.95 8.18 -11.28
N SER A 93 5.37 7.98 -10.04
CA SER A 93 5.63 9.11 -9.18
C SER A 93 6.88 9.87 -9.58
N ARG A 94 7.66 9.33 -10.49
CA ARG A 94 8.86 10.00 -10.96
C ARG A 94 8.60 10.98 -12.07
N GLN A 95 7.38 11.05 -12.51
CA GLN A 95 6.99 11.96 -13.59
C GLN A 95 7.04 13.43 -13.18
#